data_65c7ef2335d6298f2cc2eb3776c8f6a6
#
_entry.id   65c7ef2335d6298f2cc2eb3776c8f6a6
#
_cell.length_a   1.000
_cell.length_b   1.000
_cell.length_c   1.000
_cell.angle_alpha   90.00
_cell.angle_beta   90.00
_cell.angle_gamma   90.00
#
_symmetry.space_group_name_H-M   'P 1'
#
loop_
_entity.id
_entity.type
_entity.pdbx_description
1 polymer ?
#
loop_
_entity_poly.entity_id
_entity_poly.type
_entity_poly.pdbx_seq_one_letter_code
_entity_poly.pdbx_strand_id
1 'polypeptide(L)' 'MDIYIVNCTFNVSQSLTDCAFRKEEDAKAYAEGLNGEKAKAVAHCKELIARREGEAMVKFVVEENAIEFVVLTAELK' A
#
# COMPACT_ATOMS: atom_id res chain seq x y z
N MET A 1 -6.54 -11.55 -18.69
CA MET A 1 -5.32 -10.77 -18.42
C MET A 1 -5.31 -10.40 -16.95
N ASP A 2 -4.21 -10.67 -16.27
CA ASP A 2 -4.08 -10.36 -14.86
C ASP A 2 -3.41 -9.01 -14.65
N ILE A 3 -3.84 -8.31 -13.60
CA ILE A 3 -3.11 -7.18 -13.07
C ILE A 3 -2.73 -7.46 -11.63
N TYR A 4 -1.69 -6.80 -11.17
CA TYR A 4 -1.14 -7.00 -9.85
C TYR A 4 -1.26 -5.68 -9.08
N ILE A 5 -2.09 -5.70 -8.06
CA ILE A 5 -2.45 -4.52 -7.29
C ILE A 5 -1.63 -4.48 -6.02
N VAL A 6 -0.98 -3.36 -5.77
CA VAL A 6 -0.26 -3.14 -4.51
C VAL A 6 -1.18 -2.38 -3.56
N ASN A 7 -1.49 -3.01 -2.43
CA ASN A 7 -2.27 -2.41 -1.37
C ASN A 7 -1.38 -2.09 -0.18
N CYS A 8 -1.59 -0.91 0.39
CA CYS A 8 -1.02 -0.55 1.68
C CYS A 8 -2.01 -0.95 2.76
N THR A 9 -1.63 -1.91 3.61
CA THR A 9 -2.43 -2.25 4.78
C THR A 9 -1.94 -1.45 5.98
N PHE A 10 -2.88 -0.95 6.76
CA PHE A 10 -2.60 -0.21 7.98
C PHE A 10 -3.75 -0.48 8.96
N ASN A 11 -3.43 -0.60 10.21
CA ASN A 11 -4.38 -1.10 11.20
C ASN A 11 -4.84 -2.55 10.90
N VAL A 12 -5.64 -3.11 11.77
CA VAL A 12 -6.04 -4.53 11.72
C VAL A 12 -6.97 -4.85 10.55
N SER A 13 -7.70 -3.88 10.05
CA SER A 13 -8.76 -4.11 9.06
C SER A 13 -8.85 -3.10 7.93
N GLN A 14 -7.88 -2.21 7.80
CA GLN A 14 -7.93 -1.15 6.79
C GLN A 14 -6.81 -1.25 5.79
N SER A 15 -7.13 -0.99 4.54
CA SER A 15 -6.14 -0.93 3.47
C SER A 15 -6.56 0.06 2.40
N LEU A 16 -5.57 0.55 1.65
CA LEU A 16 -5.77 1.42 0.50
C LEU A 16 -4.98 0.86 -0.68
N THR A 17 -5.57 0.96 -1.86
CA THR A 17 -4.86 0.64 -3.09
C THR A 17 -3.85 1.73 -3.41
N ASP A 18 -2.59 1.36 -3.58
CA ASP A 18 -1.53 2.28 -3.97
C ASP A 18 -1.46 2.40 -5.50
N CYS A 19 -1.13 1.29 -6.16
CA CYS A 19 -0.94 1.26 -7.61
C CYS A 19 -1.16 -0.14 -8.15
N ALA A 20 -1.08 -0.27 -9.46
CA ALA A 20 -1.21 -1.56 -10.13
C ALA A 20 -0.11 -1.73 -11.19
N PHE A 21 0.29 -2.96 -11.41
CA PHE A 21 1.30 -3.33 -12.40
C PHE A 21 0.76 -4.43 -13.31
N ARG A 22 1.29 -4.49 -14.51
CA ARG A 22 0.96 -5.56 -15.45
C ARG A 22 1.80 -6.81 -15.23
N LYS A 23 2.96 -6.66 -14.58
CA LYS A 23 3.86 -7.76 -14.28
C LYS A 23 3.97 -7.99 -12.79
N GLU A 24 3.84 -9.25 -12.39
CA GLU A 24 3.95 -9.63 -10.98
C GLU A 24 5.29 -9.24 -10.38
N GLU A 25 6.37 -9.48 -11.11
CA GLU A 25 7.72 -9.15 -10.65
C GLU A 25 7.90 -7.66 -10.34
N ASP A 26 7.29 -6.79 -11.13
CA ASP A 26 7.35 -5.35 -10.91
C ASP A 26 6.57 -4.95 -9.65
N ALA A 27 5.39 -5.53 -9.46
CA ALA A 27 4.58 -5.28 -8.27
C ALA A 27 5.30 -5.76 -7.00
N LYS A 28 5.88 -6.95 -7.04
CA LYS A 28 6.63 -7.50 -5.91
C LYS A 28 7.87 -6.67 -5.59
N ALA A 29 8.63 -6.26 -6.60
CA ALA A 29 9.81 -5.42 -6.40
C ALA A 29 9.44 -4.09 -5.74
N TYR A 30 8.36 -3.48 -6.20
CA TYR A 30 7.85 -2.24 -5.63
C TYR A 30 7.46 -2.41 -4.15
N ALA A 31 6.67 -3.44 -3.85
CA ALA A 31 6.21 -3.71 -2.49
C ALA A 31 7.38 -4.07 -1.56
N GLU A 32 8.30 -4.91 -2.01
CA GLU A 32 9.48 -5.29 -1.24
C GLU A 32 10.39 -4.10 -0.95
N GLY A 33 10.54 -3.19 -1.92
CA GLY A 33 11.31 -1.97 -1.73
C GLY A 33 10.76 -1.10 -0.61
N LEU A 34 9.44 -0.97 -0.55
CA LEU A 34 8.78 -0.22 0.53
C LEU A 34 8.84 -0.97 1.86
N ASN A 35 8.55 -2.25 1.86
CA ASN A 35 8.57 -3.05 3.08
C ASN A 35 9.97 -3.17 3.69
N GLY A 36 11.00 -3.10 2.86
CA GLY A 36 12.39 -3.15 3.31
C GLY A 36 12.89 -1.86 3.98
N GLU A 37 12.19 -0.75 3.77
CA GLU A 37 12.53 0.53 4.37
C GLU A 37 11.32 1.09 5.11
N LYS A 38 11.23 0.78 6.39
CA LYS A 38 10.07 1.13 7.22
C LYS A 38 9.72 2.61 7.19
N ALA A 39 10.70 3.48 7.24
CA ALA A 39 10.47 4.92 7.21
C ALA A 39 9.80 5.36 5.90
N LYS A 40 10.21 4.79 4.78
CA LYS A 40 9.58 5.05 3.48
C LYS A 40 8.17 4.49 3.40
N ALA A 41 7.98 3.28 3.91
CA ALA A 41 6.66 2.64 3.93
C ALA A 41 5.67 3.48 4.73
N VAL A 42 6.07 3.94 5.90
CA VAL A 42 5.24 4.80 6.76
C VAL A 42 4.90 6.12 6.07
N ALA A 43 5.90 6.79 5.51
CA ALA A 43 5.71 8.06 4.82
C ALA A 43 4.79 7.92 3.63
N HIS A 44 4.97 6.87 2.84
CA HIS A 44 4.15 6.60 1.67
C HIS A 44 2.71 6.27 2.03
N CYS A 45 2.52 5.47 3.07
CA CYS A 45 1.18 5.14 3.57
C CYS A 45 0.45 6.40 4.06
N LYS A 46 1.11 7.24 4.82
CA LYS A 46 0.53 8.50 5.29
C LYS A 46 0.13 9.42 4.13
N GLU A 47 0.95 9.48 3.10
CA GLU A 47 0.64 10.25 1.89
C GLU A 47 -0.60 9.71 1.17
N LEU A 48 -0.71 8.40 1.03
CA LEU A 48 -1.89 7.77 0.43
C LEU A 48 -3.16 8.09 1.20
N ILE A 49 -3.11 8.00 2.52
CA ILE A 49 -4.25 8.30 3.38
C ILE A 49 -4.65 9.78 3.22
N ALA A 50 -3.67 10.67 3.22
CA ALA A 50 -3.93 12.09 3.07
C ALA A 50 -4.61 12.41 1.73
N ARG A 51 -4.20 11.77 0.65
CA ARG A 51 -4.80 11.97 -0.67
C ARG A 51 -6.21 11.43 -0.78
N ARG A 52 -6.49 10.30 -0.12
CA ARG A 52 -7.77 9.59 -0.26
C ARG A 52 -8.80 9.98 0.78
N GLU A 53 -8.36 10.14 2.01
CA GLU A 53 -9.23 10.33 3.15
C GLU A 53 -9.10 11.73 3.79
N GLY A 54 -8.10 12.51 3.40
CA GLY A 54 -7.81 13.82 3.96
C GLY A 54 -6.77 13.77 5.08
N GLU A 55 -6.06 14.87 5.26
CA GLU A 55 -4.96 14.95 6.23
C GLU A 55 -5.39 14.70 7.67
N ALA A 56 -6.62 15.09 8.02
CA ALA A 56 -7.13 14.88 9.37
C ALA A 56 -7.18 13.40 9.75
N MET A 57 -7.41 12.52 8.77
CA MET A 57 -7.49 11.08 9.02
C MET A 57 -6.14 10.44 9.30
N VAL A 58 -5.05 11.03 8.84
CA VAL A 58 -3.71 10.52 9.08
C VAL A 58 -3.41 10.39 10.57
N LYS A 59 -3.94 11.30 11.37
CA LYS A 59 -3.72 11.31 12.83
C LYS A 59 -4.38 10.14 13.54
N PHE A 60 -5.42 9.57 12.95
CA PHE A 60 -6.21 8.53 13.61
C PHE A 60 -5.78 7.11 13.19
N VAL A 61 -4.93 6.98 12.21
CA VAL A 61 -4.88 5.75 11.44
C VAL A 61 -3.60 4.96 11.63
N VAL A 62 -2.52 5.53 12.16
CA VAL A 62 -1.24 4.88 11.94
C VAL A 62 -0.69 4.14 13.14
N GLU A 63 -0.90 2.83 13.15
CA GLU A 63 0.00 1.93 13.83
C GLU A 63 1.16 1.65 12.88
N GLU A 64 2.27 2.34 13.07
CA GLU A 64 3.42 2.25 12.17
C GLU A 64 3.93 0.81 11.99
N ASN A 65 3.80 -0.02 13.02
CA ASN A 65 4.21 -1.41 12.99
C ASN A 65 3.28 -2.32 12.17
N ALA A 66 2.08 -1.86 11.87
CA ALA A 66 1.10 -2.62 11.09
C ALA A 66 1.13 -2.30 9.60
N ILE A 67 1.93 -1.32 9.19
CA ILE A 67 2.00 -0.92 7.78
C ILE A 67 2.75 -1.97 6.97
N GLU A 68 2.07 -2.48 5.95
CA GLU A 68 2.65 -3.45 5.03
C GLU A 68 2.10 -3.22 3.62
N PHE A 69 2.94 -3.35 2.62
CA PHE A 69 2.53 -3.32 1.23
C PHE A 69 2.43 -4.75 0.71
N VAL A 70 1.27 -5.13 0.23
CA VAL A 70 0.98 -6.48 -0.25
C VAL A 70 0.56 -6.45 -1.71
N VAL A 71 0.85 -7.53 -2.43
CA VAL A 71 0.47 -7.68 -3.83
C VAL A 71 -0.74 -8.60 -3.93
N LEU A 72 -1.77 -8.12 -4.60
CA LEU A 72 -2.97 -8.90 -4.88
C LEU A 72 -3.11 -9.08 -6.39
N THR A 73 -3.54 -10.25 -6.80
CA THR A 73 -3.80 -10.53 -8.21
C THR A 73 -5.28 -10.30 -8.51
N ALA A 74 -5.55 -9.55 -9.56
CA ALA A 74 -6.91 -9.34 -10.05
C ALA A 74 -6.97 -9.69 -11.53
N GLU A 75 -8.05 -10.32 -11.95
CA GLU A 75 -8.27 -10.66 -13.36
C GLU A 75 -9.08 -9.56 -14.03
N LEU A 76 -8.56 -9.06 -15.15
CA LEU A 76 -9.29 -8.14 -16.00
C LEU A 76 -10.12 -8.94 -17.00
N LYS A 77 -11.41 -8.73 -16.94
CA LYS A 77 -12.34 -9.34 -17.91
C LYS A 77 -12.54 -8.45 -19.11
#